data_d82f62af7fa9f98fbb98047516daa1aa
#
_entry.id   d82f62af7fa9f98fbb98047516daa1aa
#
_cell.length_a   1.000
_cell.length_b   1.000
_cell.length_c   1.000
_cell.angle_alpha   90.00
_cell.angle_beta   90.00
_cell.angle_gamma   90.00
#
_symmetry.space_group_name_H-M   'P 1'
#
loop_
_entity.id
_entity.type
_entity.pdbx_description
1 polymer ?
#
loop_
_entity_poly.entity_id
_entity_poly.type
_entity_poly.pdbx_seq_one_letter_code
_entity_poly.pdbx_strand_id
1 'polypeptide(L)'
;WEYQASFTSDNTPWFFNGVRLQIHVNKNLKIEPWIINGWQSYGKFNKMPGIGGNITYMSSNSNLKVLTNNYYGTDAGGLPDRKRFHSDNSILVRYYNKPESKGISRMAFSLTGDFGCEKGGGVNGFKNGDSIQGPAQYFASAMFYNRVWFAKNKFAWTFGGGVMTNPGRYLVLYPTGQASPLPNASNPTTTEGLYPFSANIGDQFKGWDVSTNLDWMPNQSITFRIEYVHRASSVPYFAGAGGVTSQTGYTTTVLDPNWRPDLVKSENRIIAAILFRL
;
A
#
# COMPACT_ATOMS: atom_id res chain seq x y z
N TRP A 1 -3.40 -10.35 8.34
CA TRP A 1 -3.68 -10.59 9.77
C TRP A 1 -4.05 -9.31 10.52
N GLU A 2 -3.79 -8.14 9.95
CA GLU A 2 -4.21 -6.83 10.44
C GLU A 2 -5.52 -6.42 9.75
N TYR A 3 -6.30 -5.53 10.37
CA TYR A 3 -7.48 -4.92 9.77
C TYR A 3 -7.10 -3.62 9.04
N GLN A 4 -6.26 -2.81 9.68
CA GLN A 4 -5.75 -1.59 9.06
C GLN A 4 -4.73 -1.92 7.97
N ALA A 5 -4.85 -1.25 6.83
CA ALA A 5 -3.83 -1.30 5.79
C ALA A 5 -2.50 -0.71 6.29
N SER A 6 -1.39 -1.37 5.98
CA SER A 6 -0.05 -0.84 6.21
C SER A 6 0.31 0.21 5.18
N PHE A 7 1.39 0.96 5.40
CA PHE A 7 1.90 1.88 4.37
C PHE A 7 2.21 1.17 3.05
N THR A 8 2.74 -0.04 3.09
CA THR A 8 2.97 -0.84 1.87
C THR A 8 1.66 -1.15 1.16
N SER A 9 0.67 -1.65 1.89
CA SER A 9 -0.64 -2.02 1.34
C SER A 9 -1.40 -0.80 0.78
N ASP A 10 -1.32 0.36 1.43
CA ASP A 10 -1.93 1.61 0.95
C ASP A 10 -1.33 2.09 -0.38
N ASN A 11 -0.11 1.66 -0.69
CA ASN A 11 0.65 2.09 -1.86
C ASN A 11 0.70 1.07 -3.00
N THR A 12 0.05 -0.07 -2.85
CA THR A 12 -0.17 -1.04 -3.93
C THR A 12 -1.49 -0.78 -4.64
N PRO A 13 -1.65 -1.16 -5.91
CA PRO A 13 -2.91 -0.94 -6.63
C PRO A 13 -4.06 -1.74 -6.01
N TRP A 14 -5.17 -1.08 -5.78
CA TRP A 14 -6.36 -1.71 -5.24
C TRP A 14 -7.16 -2.48 -6.29
N PHE A 15 -6.97 -2.14 -7.56
CA PHE A 15 -7.62 -2.82 -8.68
C PHE A 15 -6.81 -2.68 -9.96
N PHE A 16 -7.04 -3.60 -10.90
CA PHE A 16 -6.60 -3.52 -12.27
C PHE A 16 -7.76 -3.79 -13.21
N ASN A 17 -7.84 -3.04 -14.31
CA ASN A 17 -8.71 -3.34 -15.44
C ASN A 17 -7.90 -4.03 -16.52
N GLY A 18 -8.32 -5.21 -16.94
CA GLY A 18 -7.61 -5.94 -17.98
C GLY A 18 -7.99 -7.41 -18.03
N VAL A 19 -7.13 -8.18 -18.65
CA VAL A 19 -7.29 -9.63 -18.81
C VAL A 19 -6.15 -10.33 -18.09
N ARG A 20 -6.48 -11.35 -17.31
CA ARG A 20 -5.52 -12.27 -16.71
C ARG A 20 -5.84 -13.70 -17.10
N LEU A 21 -4.80 -14.51 -17.26
CA LEU A 21 -4.90 -15.94 -17.43
C LEU A 21 -4.37 -16.62 -16.17
N GLN A 22 -5.10 -17.61 -15.65
CA GLN A 22 -4.65 -18.41 -14.50
C GLN A 22 -4.16 -19.78 -15.01
N ILE A 23 -2.89 -20.07 -14.78
CA ILE A 23 -2.25 -21.32 -15.16
C ILE A 23 -1.82 -22.06 -13.89
N HIS A 24 -2.50 -23.16 -13.59
CA HIS A 24 -2.10 -24.09 -12.54
C HIS A 24 -1.09 -25.07 -13.11
N VAL A 25 0.22 -24.75 -12.98
CA VAL A 25 1.31 -25.60 -13.47
C VAL A 25 1.29 -26.96 -12.76
N ASN A 26 1.01 -26.94 -11.47
CA ASN A 26 0.78 -28.11 -10.64
C ASN A 26 0.04 -27.67 -9.35
N LYS A 27 -0.18 -28.59 -8.41
CA LYS A 27 -0.86 -28.32 -7.13
C LYS A 27 -0.16 -27.28 -6.24
N ASN A 28 1.10 -27.00 -6.48
CA ASN A 28 1.93 -26.12 -5.67
C ASN A 28 2.24 -24.77 -6.35
N LEU A 29 2.17 -24.71 -7.68
CA LEU A 29 2.62 -23.56 -8.48
C LEU A 29 1.49 -23.06 -9.38
N LYS A 30 1.17 -21.77 -9.21
CA LYS A 30 0.25 -21.02 -10.07
C LYS A 30 0.99 -19.83 -10.68
N ILE A 31 0.76 -19.56 -11.97
CA ILE A 31 1.28 -18.40 -12.71
C ILE A 31 0.10 -17.67 -13.34
N GLU A 32 0.08 -16.35 -13.21
CA GLU A 32 -0.96 -15.50 -13.79
C GLU A 32 -0.33 -14.37 -14.62
N PRO A 33 -0.15 -14.50 -15.92
CA PRO A 33 0.20 -13.38 -16.79
C PRO A 33 -0.99 -12.42 -16.93
N TRP A 34 -0.70 -11.10 -16.99
CA TRP A 34 -1.67 -10.01 -17.07
C TRP A 34 -1.38 -9.10 -18.25
N ILE A 35 -2.44 -8.65 -18.92
CA ILE A 35 -2.45 -7.48 -19.79
C ILE A 35 -3.47 -6.52 -19.21
N ILE A 36 -3.03 -5.36 -18.73
CA ILE A 36 -3.83 -4.45 -17.92
C ILE A 36 -3.76 -3.02 -18.42
N ASN A 37 -4.79 -2.25 -18.14
CA ASN A 37 -4.95 -0.88 -18.62
C ASN A 37 -4.31 0.13 -17.65
N GLY A 38 -3.01 -0.07 -17.36
CA GLY A 38 -2.27 0.82 -16.48
C GLY A 38 -2.46 0.52 -14.99
N TRP A 39 -1.75 1.26 -14.18
CA TRP A 39 -1.72 1.15 -12.72
C TRP A 39 -2.96 1.83 -12.12
N GLN A 40 -3.87 1.05 -11.55
CA GLN A 40 -5.09 1.54 -10.90
C GLN A 40 -5.89 2.53 -11.77
N SER A 41 -6.12 2.16 -13.03
CA SER A 41 -6.76 3.02 -14.02
C SER A 41 -8.08 2.42 -14.54
N TYR A 42 -9.11 3.25 -14.60
CA TYR A 42 -10.37 2.93 -15.30
C TYR A 42 -10.34 3.31 -16.78
N GLY A 43 -9.50 4.26 -17.17
CA GLY A 43 -9.38 4.77 -18.52
C GLY A 43 -8.12 4.31 -19.23
N LYS A 44 -8.00 4.63 -20.50
CA LYS A 44 -6.80 4.42 -21.28
C LYS A 44 -6.00 5.71 -21.33
N PHE A 45 -4.83 5.73 -20.71
CA PHE A 45 -4.00 6.93 -20.67
C PHE A 45 -2.98 7.01 -21.80
N ASN A 46 -2.42 5.87 -22.21
CA ASN A 46 -1.40 5.78 -23.26
C ASN A 46 -1.75 4.71 -24.28
N LYS A 47 -1.00 4.66 -25.40
CA LYS A 47 -1.28 3.74 -26.52
C LYS A 47 -1.02 2.27 -26.16
N MET A 48 -0.09 2.00 -25.25
CA MET A 48 0.29 0.64 -24.88
C MET A 48 -0.35 0.23 -23.56
N PRO A 49 -0.88 -0.99 -23.45
CA PRO A 49 -1.30 -1.53 -22.18
C PRO A 49 -0.09 -1.80 -21.28
N GLY A 50 -0.32 -1.88 -19.97
CA GLY A 50 0.64 -2.45 -19.04
C GLY A 50 0.65 -3.97 -19.11
N ILE A 51 1.78 -4.56 -18.79
CA ILE A 51 1.94 -6.00 -18.65
C ILE A 51 2.39 -6.35 -17.24
N GLY A 52 2.06 -7.52 -16.79
CA GLY A 52 2.44 -7.97 -15.47
C GLY A 52 2.14 -9.43 -15.23
N GLY A 53 2.23 -9.82 -13.99
CA GLY A 53 1.86 -11.17 -13.60
C GLY A 53 2.07 -11.46 -12.13
N ASN A 54 1.45 -12.55 -11.72
CA ASN A 54 1.58 -13.13 -10.40
C ASN A 54 2.18 -14.52 -10.51
N ILE A 55 3.11 -14.84 -9.60
CA ILE A 55 3.55 -16.22 -9.37
C ILE A 55 3.26 -16.54 -7.92
N THR A 56 2.52 -17.61 -7.68
CA THR A 56 2.22 -18.10 -6.33
C THR A 56 2.73 -19.53 -6.20
N TYR A 57 3.60 -19.74 -5.23
CA TYR A 57 4.02 -21.07 -4.80
C TYR A 57 3.50 -21.37 -3.39
N MET A 58 3.02 -22.58 -3.18
CA MET A 58 2.64 -23.10 -1.87
C MET A 58 3.24 -24.51 -1.68
N SER A 59 3.98 -24.71 -0.62
CA SER A 59 4.51 -26.04 -0.29
C SER A 59 3.38 -27.04 -0.02
N SER A 60 3.62 -28.32 -0.31
CA SER A 60 2.59 -29.37 -0.19
C SER A 60 2.04 -29.53 1.24
N ASN A 61 2.81 -29.18 2.27
CA ASN A 61 2.37 -29.17 3.67
C ASN A 61 1.76 -27.81 4.10
N SER A 62 1.62 -26.86 3.18
CA SER A 62 1.10 -25.52 3.41
C SER A 62 1.85 -24.72 4.51
N ASN A 63 3.12 -25.03 4.74
CA ASN A 63 3.94 -24.32 5.72
C ASN A 63 4.66 -23.11 5.11
N LEU A 64 4.83 -23.10 3.79
CA LEU A 64 5.47 -22.00 3.05
C LEU A 64 4.55 -21.56 1.91
N LYS A 65 4.31 -20.25 1.83
CA LYS A 65 3.72 -19.60 0.66
C LYS A 65 4.65 -18.48 0.22
N VAL A 66 4.97 -18.44 -1.07
CA VAL A 66 5.71 -17.36 -1.72
C VAL A 66 4.84 -16.77 -2.80
N LEU A 67 4.81 -15.45 -2.87
CA LEU A 67 4.03 -14.71 -3.85
C LEU A 67 4.89 -13.60 -4.41
N THR A 68 4.88 -13.41 -5.72
CA THR A 68 5.49 -12.27 -6.40
C THR A 68 4.51 -11.72 -7.42
N ASN A 69 4.30 -10.40 -7.38
CA ASN A 69 3.54 -9.63 -8.36
C ASN A 69 4.49 -8.68 -9.06
N ASN A 70 4.41 -8.60 -10.37
CA ASN A 70 5.25 -7.69 -11.13
C ASN A 70 4.40 -6.93 -12.14
N TYR A 71 4.72 -5.66 -12.33
CA TYR A 71 4.06 -4.78 -13.27
C TYR A 71 5.08 -3.95 -14.05
N TYR A 72 4.79 -3.75 -15.32
CA TYR A 72 5.52 -2.82 -16.19
C TYR A 72 4.54 -2.13 -17.14
N GLY A 73 4.57 -0.80 -17.18
CA GLY A 73 3.66 -0.04 -18.03
C GLY A 73 3.95 1.45 -18.08
N THR A 74 3.06 2.18 -18.76
CA THR A 74 3.12 3.63 -18.94
C THR A 74 1.82 4.24 -18.43
N ASP A 75 1.81 4.71 -17.19
CA ASP A 75 0.59 5.14 -16.49
C ASP A 75 0.38 6.65 -16.48
N ALA A 76 1.47 7.42 -16.62
CA ALA A 76 1.37 8.87 -16.58
C ALA A 76 0.69 9.38 -17.85
N GLY A 77 -0.49 9.98 -17.69
CA GLY A 77 -1.29 10.51 -18.79
C GLY A 77 -0.51 11.57 -19.58
N GLY A 78 -0.49 11.46 -20.90
CA GLY A 78 0.24 12.37 -21.76
C GLY A 78 1.77 12.17 -21.79
N LEU A 79 2.33 11.24 -21.02
CA LEU A 79 3.75 10.93 -20.95
C LEU A 79 4.04 9.47 -21.35
N PRO A 80 3.93 9.11 -22.64
CA PRO A 80 4.08 7.73 -23.08
C PRO A 80 5.49 7.16 -22.88
N ASP A 81 6.50 8.02 -22.71
CA ASP A 81 7.89 7.61 -22.46
C ASP A 81 8.19 7.37 -20.97
N ARG A 82 7.31 7.80 -20.07
CA ARG A 82 7.44 7.50 -18.64
C ARG A 82 6.97 6.08 -18.36
N LYS A 83 7.91 5.23 -18.02
CA LYS A 83 7.69 3.81 -17.75
C LYS A 83 7.82 3.52 -16.27
N ARG A 84 6.88 2.72 -15.74
CA ARG A 84 6.86 2.24 -14.37
C ARG A 84 7.19 0.75 -14.34
N PHE A 85 8.07 0.39 -13.43
CA PHE A 85 8.26 -0.98 -12.98
C PHE A 85 7.87 -1.08 -11.51
N HIS A 86 7.19 -2.14 -11.12
CA HIS A 86 6.84 -2.41 -9.74
C HIS A 86 6.86 -3.91 -9.45
N SER A 87 7.40 -4.29 -8.29
CA SER A 87 7.51 -5.67 -7.83
C SER A 87 7.12 -5.75 -6.36
N ASP A 88 6.07 -6.50 -6.05
CA ASP A 88 5.59 -6.79 -4.71
C ASP A 88 5.81 -8.28 -4.41
N ASN A 89 6.50 -8.58 -3.33
CA ASN A 89 6.96 -9.93 -3.00
C ASN A 89 6.63 -10.26 -1.55
N SER A 90 6.03 -11.42 -1.33
CA SER A 90 5.66 -11.86 0.02
C SER A 90 6.07 -13.31 0.28
N ILE A 91 6.55 -13.54 1.48
CA ILE A 91 6.81 -14.88 2.02
C ILE A 91 5.99 -15.03 3.29
N LEU A 92 5.24 -16.12 3.39
CA LEU A 92 4.51 -16.51 4.59
C LEU A 92 4.99 -17.89 5.03
N VAL A 93 5.43 -18.00 6.28
CA VAL A 93 5.97 -19.22 6.86
C VAL A 93 5.21 -19.58 8.12
N ARG A 94 4.65 -20.79 8.18
CA ARG A 94 4.14 -21.40 9.39
C ARG A 94 5.21 -22.30 9.97
N TYR A 95 5.83 -21.86 11.06
CA TYR A 95 6.99 -22.54 11.64
C TYR A 95 6.66 -23.37 12.89
N TYR A 96 5.43 -23.28 13.39
CA TYR A 96 4.90 -24.11 14.47
C TYR A 96 3.45 -24.46 14.23
N ASN A 97 3.05 -25.73 14.44
CA ASN A 97 1.69 -26.19 14.22
C ASN A 97 1.35 -27.40 15.12
N LYS A 98 0.66 -27.13 16.20
CA LYS A 98 0.05 -28.13 17.12
C LYS A 98 -1.38 -27.69 17.43
N PRO A 99 -2.34 -27.86 16.49
CA PRO A 99 -3.67 -27.24 16.55
C PRO A 99 -4.49 -27.63 17.79
N GLU A 100 -4.23 -28.81 18.38
CA GLU A 100 -4.91 -29.28 19.57
C GLU A 100 -4.31 -28.81 20.90
N SER A 101 -3.21 -28.05 20.85
CA SER A 101 -2.55 -27.52 22.05
C SER A 101 -3.46 -26.53 22.78
N LYS A 102 -3.57 -26.69 24.11
CA LYS A 102 -4.25 -25.74 25.00
C LYS A 102 -3.41 -24.47 25.22
N GLY A 103 -2.10 -24.53 25.08
CA GLY A 103 -1.19 -23.38 25.06
C GLY A 103 -1.06 -22.80 23.65
N ILE A 104 0.18 -22.56 23.19
CA ILE A 104 0.46 -22.15 21.82
C ILE A 104 0.07 -23.27 20.86
N SER A 105 -0.81 -22.97 19.90
CA SER A 105 -1.32 -23.95 18.93
C SER A 105 -0.71 -23.78 17.54
N ARG A 106 -0.35 -22.54 17.16
CA ARG A 106 0.25 -22.25 15.86
C ARG A 106 1.11 -21.00 15.94
N MET A 107 2.15 -20.93 15.11
CA MET A 107 2.93 -19.70 14.90
C MET A 107 3.28 -19.57 13.41
N ALA A 108 3.16 -18.36 12.90
CA ALA A 108 3.51 -18.04 11.53
C ALA A 108 4.02 -16.60 11.45
N PHE A 109 4.85 -16.33 10.46
CA PHE A 109 5.20 -14.96 10.10
C PHE A 109 4.98 -14.70 8.62
N SER A 110 4.87 -13.42 8.27
CA SER A 110 4.93 -12.93 6.90
C SER A 110 6.00 -11.84 6.79
N LEU A 111 6.71 -11.85 5.67
CA LEU A 111 7.60 -10.80 5.25
C LEU A 111 7.15 -10.36 3.86
N THR A 112 6.92 -9.05 3.69
CA THR A 112 6.58 -8.44 2.40
C THR A 112 7.63 -7.40 2.07
N GLY A 113 8.16 -7.44 0.86
CA GLY A 113 9.04 -6.42 0.29
C GLY A 113 8.45 -5.91 -1.01
N ASP A 114 8.40 -4.59 -1.14
CA ASP A 114 7.79 -3.92 -2.27
C ASP A 114 8.74 -2.87 -2.82
N PHE A 115 8.88 -2.84 -4.13
CA PHE A 115 9.81 -1.96 -4.82
C PHE A 115 9.24 -1.51 -6.16
N GLY A 116 9.37 -0.22 -6.45
CA GLY A 116 8.98 0.33 -7.73
C GLY A 116 9.84 1.51 -8.14
N CYS A 117 9.90 1.78 -9.43
CA CYS A 117 10.57 2.97 -9.97
C CYS A 117 9.96 3.41 -11.30
N GLU A 118 10.14 4.69 -11.62
CA GLU A 118 9.78 5.27 -12.91
C GLU A 118 11.00 5.82 -13.63
N LYS A 119 11.00 5.70 -14.96
CA LYS A 119 12.05 6.23 -15.84
C LYS A 119 11.44 6.78 -17.13
N GLY A 120 12.03 7.86 -17.63
CA GLY A 120 11.58 8.55 -18.86
C GLY A 120 10.62 9.68 -18.54
N GLY A 121 10.27 10.51 -19.53
CA GLY A 121 9.39 11.67 -19.35
C GLY A 121 9.89 12.64 -18.27
N GLY A 122 11.19 12.91 -18.21
CA GLY A 122 11.81 13.85 -17.28
C GLY A 122 12.30 13.25 -15.96
N VAL A 123 12.07 11.96 -15.69
CA VAL A 123 12.46 11.32 -14.41
C VAL A 123 13.41 10.14 -14.57
N ASN A 124 14.17 9.88 -13.51
CA ASN A 124 15.03 8.70 -13.39
C ASN A 124 14.90 8.13 -11.99
N GLY A 125 14.53 6.86 -11.89
CA GLY A 125 14.18 6.19 -10.64
C GLY A 125 15.16 6.36 -9.48
N PHE A 126 16.45 6.34 -9.75
CA PHE A 126 17.49 6.37 -8.71
C PHE A 126 18.30 7.67 -8.67
N LYS A 127 18.02 8.60 -9.56
CA LYS A 127 18.65 9.93 -9.58
C LYS A 127 17.61 10.98 -9.23
N ASN A 128 18.06 12.18 -8.93
CA ASN A 128 17.17 13.32 -8.76
C ASN A 128 16.24 13.41 -9.96
N GLY A 129 14.95 13.54 -9.68
CA GLY A 129 13.94 13.81 -10.67
C GLY A 129 14.03 15.22 -11.21
N ASP A 130 13.08 15.61 -12.03
CA ASP A 130 12.96 16.99 -12.47
C ASP A 130 12.45 17.91 -11.33
N SER A 131 12.45 19.21 -11.55
CA SER A 131 12.02 20.21 -10.57
C SER A 131 10.53 20.09 -10.19
N ILE A 132 9.72 19.43 -10.99
CA ILE A 132 8.29 19.22 -10.77
C ILE A 132 8.05 17.97 -9.93
N GLN A 133 8.79 16.90 -10.21
CA GLN A 133 8.60 15.59 -9.61
C GLN A 133 9.35 15.40 -8.28
N GLY A 134 10.27 16.30 -7.97
CA GLY A 134 11.13 16.18 -6.80
C GLY A 134 12.31 15.23 -7.01
N PRO A 135 12.88 14.66 -5.95
CA PRO A 135 14.05 13.79 -6.04
C PRO A 135 13.75 12.48 -6.78
N ALA A 136 14.50 11.44 -6.54
CA ALA A 136 14.40 10.17 -7.25
C ALA A 136 12.96 9.57 -7.23
N GLN A 137 12.52 9.07 -8.38
CA GLN A 137 11.19 8.46 -8.58
C GLN A 137 11.23 6.96 -8.33
N TYR A 138 11.40 6.57 -7.07
CA TYR A 138 11.29 5.19 -6.63
C TYR A 138 10.48 5.07 -5.35
N PHE A 139 10.03 3.87 -5.10
CA PHE A 139 9.39 3.43 -3.88
C PHE A 139 10.08 2.15 -3.40
N ALA A 140 10.28 2.04 -2.11
CA ALA A 140 10.73 0.80 -1.48
C ALA A 140 10.10 0.66 -0.11
N SER A 141 9.62 -0.54 0.21
CA SER A 141 9.07 -0.86 1.52
C SER A 141 9.37 -2.28 1.97
N ALA A 142 9.32 -2.50 3.26
CA ALA A 142 9.41 -3.82 3.87
C ALA A 142 8.47 -3.88 5.08
N MET A 143 7.72 -4.99 5.19
CA MET A 143 6.78 -5.26 6.27
C MET A 143 7.05 -6.65 6.86
N PHE A 144 7.02 -6.75 8.17
CA PHE A 144 7.11 -8.01 8.89
C PHE A 144 5.97 -8.12 9.90
N TYR A 145 5.28 -9.26 9.90
CA TYR A 145 4.26 -9.60 10.89
C TYR A 145 4.46 -11.00 11.41
N ASN A 146 4.30 -11.17 12.71
CA ASN A 146 4.25 -12.47 13.38
C ASN A 146 2.89 -12.67 14.03
N ARG A 147 2.34 -13.87 13.92
CA ARG A 147 1.07 -14.24 14.52
C ARG A 147 1.19 -15.54 15.30
N VAL A 148 0.70 -15.51 16.52
CA VAL A 148 0.69 -16.64 17.46
C VAL A 148 -0.75 -16.96 17.82
N TRP A 149 -1.14 -18.22 17.67
CA TRP A 149 -2.48 -18.71 18.05
C TRP A 149 -2.39 -19.53 19.33
N PHE A 150 -3.43 -19.43 20.14
CA PHE A 150 -3.53 -20.06 21.45
C PHE A 150 -4.83 -20.81 21.61
N ALA A 151 -4.89 -21.71 22.63
CA ALA A 151 -6.08 -22.39 23.09
C ALA A 151 -6.85 -23.05 21.93
N LYS A 152 -6.20 -23.95 21.19
CA LYS A 152 -6.78 -24.61 20.01
C LYS A 152 -7.24 -23.62 18.94
N ASN A 153 -6.46 -22.57 18.70
CA ASN A 153 -6.73 -21.45 17.78
C ASN A 153 -7.94 -20.58 18.15
N LYS A 154 -8.45 -20.62 19.38
CA LYS A 154 -9.54 -19.74 19.82
C LYS A 154 -9.11 -18.29 20.01
N PHE A 155 -7.83 -18.05 20.28
CA PHE A 155 -7.25 -16.73 20.41
C PHE A 155 -6.05 -16.61 19.48
N ALA A 156 -5.79 -15.39 19.03
CA ALA A 156 -4.56 -15.09 18.34
C ALA A 156 -4.05 -13.69 18.67
N TRP A 157 -2.74 -13.57 18.72
CA TRP A 157 -2.04 -12.31 18.85
C TRP A 157 -1.17 -12.11 17.62
N THR A 158 -1.33 -10.95 16.97
CA THR A 158 -0.47 -10.52 15.86
C THR A 158 0.27 -9.28 16.27
N PHE A 159 1.52 -9.18 15.86
CA PHE A 159 2.33 -7.97 16.03
C PHE A 159 3.29 -7.84 14.85
N GLY A 160 3.59 -6.62 14.51
CA GLY A 160 4.51 -6.34 13.43
C GLY A 160 4.54 -4.87 13.05
N GLY A 161 5.09 -4.60 11.88
CA GLY A 161 5.19 -3.28 11.34
C GLY A 161 6.12 -3.24 10.15
N GLY A 162 6.42 -2.05 9.67
CA GLY A 162 7.31 -1.88 8.54
C GLY A 162 7.78 -0.47 8.31
N VAL A 163 8.50 -0.35 7.22
CA VAL A 163 9.12 0.91 6.80
C VAL A 163 8.90 1.11 5.31
N MET A 164 8.80 2.36 4.89
CA MET A 164 8.76 2.71 3.48
C MET A 164 9.53 3.99 3.18
N THR A 165 9.97 4.11 1.94
CA THR A 165 10.50 5.36 1.38
C THR A 165 9.89 5.61 0.01
N ASN A 166 9.46 6.85 -0.22
CA ASN A 166 8.92 7.34 -1.49
C ASN A 166 9.43 8.77 -1.71
N PRO A 167 10.72 8.92 -2.07
CA PRO A 167 11.39 10.22 -2.07
C PRO A 167 10.90 11.17 -3.17
N GLY A 168 10.41 10.65 -4.27
CA GLY A 168 10.09 11.44 -5.46
C GLY A 168 8.63 11.35 -5.91
N ARG A 169 7.71 10.94 -5.06
CA ARG A 169 6.29 10.79 -5.40
C ARG A 169 5.98 9.74 -6.46
N TYR A 170 6.75 8.71 -6.48
CA TYR A 170 6.45 7.54 -7.29
C TYR A 170 5.02 7.06 -7.07
N LEU A 171 4.58 7.03 -5.81
CA LEU A 171 3.20 6.84 -5.42
C LEU A 171 2.71 8.14 -4.77
N VAL A 172 1.65 8.69 -5.32
CA VAL A 172 1.05 9.92 -4.80
C VAL A 172 0.08 9.56 -3.70
N LEU A 173 0.43 9.89 -2.46
CA LEU A 173 -0.40 9.71 -1.29
C LEU A 173 -1.13 11.03 -1.02
N TYR A 174 -2.41 11.11 -1.36
CA TYR A 174 -3.23 12.28 -1.06
C TYR A 174 -4.02 12.10 0.24
N PRO A 175 -3.96 13.05 1.17
CA PRO A 175 -5.06 13.22 2.11
C PRO A 175 -6.35 13.47 1.31
N THR A 176 -7.41 12.74 1.63
CA THR A 176 -8.69 12.86 0.94
C THR A 176 -9.16 14.32 0.90
N GLY A 177 -9.55 14.80 -0.26
CA GLY A 177 -10.17 16.12 -0.44
C GLY A 177 -9.24 17.27 -0.85
N GLN A 178 -7.98 17.00 -1.08
CA GLN A 178 -7.01 18.02 -1.50
C GLN A 178 -6.56 17.79 -2.94
N ALA A 179 -6.66 18.83 -3.75
CA ALA A 179 -6.04 18.85 -5.06
C ALA A 179 -4.55 19.27 -4.95
N SER A 180 -3.66 18.79 -5.80
CA SER A 180 -2.22 19.08 -5.74
C SER A 180 -1.88 20.48 -6.27
N PRO A 181 -1.09 21.33 -5.60
CA PRO A 181 -0.66 22.61 -6.12
C PRO A 181 0.40 22.50 -7.20
N LEU A 182 0.87 21.30 -7.49
CA LEU A 182 1.91 21.13 -8.50
C LEU A 182 1.28 20.94 -9.86
N PRO A 183 1.96 21.46 -10.90
CA PRO A 183 1.62 21.08 -12.25
C PRO A 183 1.60 19.55 -12.32
N ASN A 184 0.48 18.98 -12.73
CA ASN A 184 0.44 17.55 -12.98
C ASN A 184 1.14 17.27 -14.32
N ALA A 185 1.55 16.01 -14.53
CA ALA A 185 2.22 15.61 -15.77
C ALA A 185 1.37 15.83 -17.04
N SER A 186 0.06 15.95 -16.89
CA SER A 186 -0.89 16.20 -17.98
C SER A 186 -1.16 17.68 -18.22
N ASN A 187 -0.87 18.55 -17.25
CA ASN A 187 -1.04 19.99 -17.37
C ASN A 187 0.00 20.74 -16.52
N PRO A 188 1.18 21.03 -17.09
CA PRO A 188 2.28 21.67 -16.36
C PRO A 188 2.01 23.13 -15.96
N THR A 189 0.90 23.73 -16.40
CA THR A 189 0.53 25.12 -16.11
C THR A 189 -0.54 25.29 -15.04
N THR A 190 -1.23 24.21 -14.64
CA THR A 190 -2.27 24.26 -13.61
C THR A 190 -1.70 23.92 -12.24
N THR A 191 -1.74 24.88 -11.35
CA THR A 191 -1.57 24.67 -9.92
C THR A 191 -2.92 24.25 -9.32
N GLU A 192 -3.24 22.97 -9.35
CA GLU A 192 -4.44 22.47 -8.70
C GLU A 192 -4.07 21.86 -7.35
N GLY A 193 -4.40 22.60 -6.29
CA GLY A 193 -4.47 22.10 -4.93
C GLY A 193 -3.13 21.88 -4.21
N LEU A 194 -3.18 21.45 -2.97
CA LEU A 194 -2.05 21.36 -2.06
C LEU A 194 -1.26 20.04 -2.20
N TYR A 195 0.01 20.14 -2.01
CA TYR A 195 0.93 19.02 -2.01
C TYR A 195 0.67 18.08 -0.82
N PRO A 196 0.53 16.75 -1.03
CA PRO A 196 0.05 15.88 0.03
C PRO A 196 1.03 15.68 1.18
N PHE A 197 2.35 15.77 0.97
CA PHE A 197 3.32 15.47 2.02
C PHE A 197 3.98 16.71 2.60
N SER A 198 4.06 17.78 1.80
CA SER A 198 4.71 19.03 2.23
C SER A 198 4.43 20.12 1.24
N ALA A 199 4.64 21.38 1.66
CA ALA A 199 4.57 22.55 0.78
C ALA A 199 5.80 22.68 -0.11
N ASN A 200 6.87 21.94 0.15
CA ASN A 200 8.15 22.10 -0.54
C ASN A 200 8.39 20.98 -1.55
N ILE A 201 8.80 21.36 -2.76
CA ILE A 201 9.29 20.40 -3.75
C ILE A 201 10.59 19.81 -3.23
N GLY A 202 10.72 18.49 -3.24
CA GLY A 202 11.94 17.80 -2.82
C GLY A 202 11.91 17.24 -1.40
N ASP A 203 10.91 17.55 -0.60
CA ASP A 203 10.73 16.88 0.67
C ASP A 203 10.48 15.39 0.43
N GLN A 204 11.27 14.56 1.09
CA GLN A 204 11.24 13.13 0.93
C GLN A 204 10.27 12.48 1.90
N PHE A 205 9.33 11.68 1.39
CA PHE A 205 8.48 10.88 2.24
C PHE A 205 9.21 9.60 2.69
N LYS A 206 9.29 9.44 4.01
CA LYS A 206 9.66 8.18 4.67
C LYS A 206 8.62 7.93 5.75
N GLY A 207 8.16 6.70 5.85
CA GLY A 207 7.18 6.32 6.85
C GLY A 207 7.53 5.01 7.51
N TRP A 208 6.97 4.79 8.69
CA TRP A 208 6.99 3.51 9.37
C TRP A 208 5.68 3.31 10.13
N ASP A 209 5.32 2.07 10.33
CA ASP A 209 4.19 1.70 11.16
C ASP A 209 4.53 0.53 12.06
N VAL A 210 3.81 0.44 13.17
CA VAL A 210 3.75 -0.73 14.04
C VAL A 210 2.31 -0.98 14.41
N SER A 211 1.93 -2.25 14.48
CA SER A 211 0.60 -2.63 14.88
C SER A 211 0.61 -3.90 15.74
N THR A 212 -0.44 -4.04 16.54
CA THR A 212 -0.70 -5.24 17.30
C THR A 212 -2.20 -5.48 17.39
N ASN A 213 -2.64 -6.72 17.25
CA ASN A 213 -4.03 -7.07 17.44
C ASN A 213 -4.21 -8.34 18.26
N LEU A 214 -5.35 -8.41 18.93
CA LEU A 214 -5.84 -9.58 19.62
C LEU A 214 -7.15 -10.01 18.97
N ASP A 215 -7.22 -11.29 18.61
CA ASP A 215 -8.41 -11.94 18.07
C ASP A 215 -8.97 -12.93 19.06
N TRP A 216 -10.29 -12.90 19.24
CA TRP A 216 -11.06 -13.97 19.85
C TRP A 216 -11.93 -14.62 18.78
N MET A 217 -11.71 -15.92 18.57
CA MET A 217 -12.37 -16.77 17.57
C MET A 217 -13.14 -17.88 18.26
N PRO A 218 -14.36 -17.62 18.78
CA PRO A 218 -15.16 -18.62 19.50
C PRO A 218 -15.51 -19.84 18.64
N ASN A 219 -15.64 -19.62 17.32
CA ASN A 219 -15.88 -20.65 16.32
C ASN A 219 -15.20 -20.26 14.98
N GLN A 220 -15.43 -21.07 13.93
CA GLN A 220 -14.79 -20.85 12.61
C GLN A 220 -15.41 -19.69 11.82
N SER A 221 -16.60 -19.24 12.18
CA SER A 221 -17.38 -18.24 11.44
C SER A 221 -17.27 -16.82 12.01
N ILE A 222 -16.86 -16.66 13.27
CA ILE A 222 -16.86 -15.36 13.96
C ILE A 222 -15.47 -15.06 14.53
N THR A 223 -14.99 -13.85 14.30
CA THR A 223 -13.79 -13.32 14.94
C THR A 223 -14.09 -11.92 15.49
N PHE A 224 -13.84 -11.73 16.77
CA PHE A 224 -13.79 -10.41 17.41
C PHE A 224 -12.34 -9.97 17.45
N ARG A 225 -12.07 -8.76 16.99
CA ARG A 225 -10.71 -8.17 16.93
C ARG A 225 -10.65 -6.83 17.61
N ILE A 226 -9.59 -6.61 18.35
CA ILE A 226 -9.14 -5.27 18.76
C ILE A 226 -7.73 -5.08 18.24
N GLU A 227 -7.48 -3.95 17.59
CA GLU A 227 -6.21 -3.61 16.96
C GLU A 227 -5.76 -2.22 17.35
N TYR A 228 -4.48 -2.07 17.66
CA TYR A 228 -3.81 -0.78 17.81
C TYR A 228 -2.77 -0.61 16.71
N VAL A 229 -2.76 0.57 16.12
CA VAL A 229 -1.80 0.96 15.07
C VAL A 229 -1.20 2.31 15.41
N HIS A 230 0.12 2.40 15.33
CA HIS A 230 0.85 3.66 15.31
C HIS A 230 1.55 3.82 13.97
N ARG A 231 1.40 4.99 13.35
CA ARG A 231 2.03 5.34 12.05
C ARG A 231 2.76 6.66 12.20
N ALA A 232 3.92 6.78 11.57
CA ALA A 232 4.69 8.02 11.56
C ALA A 232 5.36 8.27 10.20
N SER A 233 5.59 9.54 9.89
CA SER A 233 6.22 9.97 8.64
C SER A 233 7.23 11.10 8.87
N SER A 234 8.19 11.23 7.94
CA SER A 234 9.21 12.27 7.95
C SER A 234 8.64 13.68 7.76
N VAL A 235 7.50 13.76 7.05
CA VAL A 235 6.79 15.00 6.73
C VAL A 235 5.37 14.97 7.27
N PRO A 236 4.72 16.11 7.51
CA PRO A 236 3.30 16.14 7.90
C PRO A 236 2.43 15.46 6.84
N TYR A 237 1.68 14.42 7.26
CA TYR A 237 0.90 13.57 6.36
C TYR A 237 -0.47 13.18 6.92
N PHE A 238 -0.56 12.96 8.23
CA PHE A 238 -1.80 12.51 8.87
C PHE A 238 -2.67 13.71 9.27
N ALA A 239 -3.99 13.49 9.35
CA ALA A 239 -4.92 14.51 9.77
C ALA A 239 -4.69 14.93 11.23
N GLY A 240 -4.49 16.21 11.45
CA GLY A 240 -4.49 16.82 12.77
C GLY A 240 -5.90 17.22 13.23
N ALA A 241 -5.98 17.85 14.41
CA ALA A 241 -7.24 18.22 15.05
C ALA A 241 -8.06 19.24 14.24
N GLY A 242 -7.40 20.10 13.46
CA GLY A 242 -8.04 21.07 12.55
C GLY A 242 -8.60 20.46 11.27
N GLY A 243 -8.35 19.19 11.01
CA GLY A 243 -8.85 18.48 9.85
C GLY A 243 -8.07 18.74 8.56
N VAL A 244 -8.42 17.98 7.52
CA VAL A 244 -7.74 17.99 6.21
C VAL A 244 -8.67 18.38 5.05
N THR A 245 -9.93 18.63 5.33
CA THR A 245 -10.93 19.14 4.39
C THR A 245 -11.13 20.64 4.59
N SER A 246 -11.81 21.33 3.67
CA SER A 246 -12.10 22.75 3.83
C SER A 246 -12.90 23.01 5.14
N GLN A 247 -12.81 24.21 5.68
CA GLN A 247 -13.56 24.63 6.89
C GLN A 247 -15.07 24.35 6.83
N THR A 248 -15.61 24.29 5.63
CA THR A 248 -17.03 24.08 5.36
C THR A 248 -17.36 22.66 4.89
N GLY A 249 -16.37 21.76 4.87
CA GLY A 249 -16.53 20.40 4.41
C GLY A 249 -16.80 20.31 2.91
N TYR A 250 -17.47 19.23 2.49
CA TYR A 250 -17.80 18.98 1.07
C TYR A 250 -19.00 19.81 0.55
N THR A 251 -19.55 20.70 1.37
CA THR A 251 -20.80 21.42 1.03
C THR A 251 -20.58 22.73 0.29
N THR A 252 -19.35 23.19 0.14
CA THR A 252 -19.07 24.44 -0.60
C THR A 252 -18.11 24.20 -1.74
N THR A 253 -18.45 24.81 -2.87
CA THR A 253 -17.62 24.82 -4.10
C THR A 253 -16.54 25.90 -4.06
N VAL A 254 -16.54 26.78 -3.07
CA VAL A 254 -15.56 27.86 -2.93
C VAL A 254 -14.61 27.49 -1.80
N LEU A 255 -13.38 27.14 -2.17
CA LEU A 255 -12.29 26.92 -1.21
C LEU A 255 -11.78 28.28 -0.72
N ASP A 256 -11.63 28.46 0.60
CA ASP A 256 -10.88 29.59 1.13
C ASP A 256 -9.44 29.47 0.63
N PRO A 257 -8.93 30.44 -0.14
CA PRO A 257 -7.57 30.37 -0.68
C PRO A 257 -6.49 30.40 0.39
N ASN A 258 -6.83 30.82 1.60
CA ASN A 258 -5.93 30.87 2.75
C ASN A 258 -6.01 29.62 3.61
N TRP A 259 -7.01 28.76 3.40
CA TRP A 259 -7.13 27.53 4.16
C TRP A 259 -5.97 26.57 3.86
N ARG A 260 -5.49 25.95 4.89
CA ARG A 260 -4.46 24.88 4.80
C ARG A 260 -4.90 23.70 5.63
N PRO A 261 -4.63 22.45 5.19
CA PRO A 261 -4.91 21.27 5.98
C PRO A 261 -4.02 21.27 7.23
N ASP A 262 -4.61 20.92 8.37
CA ASP A 262 -3.85 20.63 9.58
C ASP A 262 -3.28 19.21 9.44
N LEU A 263 -1.98 19.11 9.12
CA LEU A 263 -1.28 17.85 8.96
C LEU A 263 -0.26 17.67 10.08
N VAL A 264 -0.22 16.45 10.62
CA VAL A 264 0.72 16.02 11.64
C VAL A 264 1.58 14.86 11.16
N LYS A 265 2.70 14.59 11.84
CA LYS A 265 3.67 13.57 11.43
C LYS A 265 3.37 12.17 11.94
N SER A 266 2.40 12.01 12.82
CA SER A 266 2.05 10.70 13.37
C SER A 266 0.57 10.59 13.69
N GLU A 267 0.07 9.37 13.71
CA GLU A 267 -1.28 9.04 14.15
C GLU A 267 -1.29 7.77 15.00
N ASN A 268 -2.31 7.67 15.85
CA ASN A 268 -2.64 6.47 16.60
C ASN A 268 -4.08 6.08 16.29
N ARG A 269 -4.32 4.79 16.08
CA ARG A 269 -5.67 4.25 15.85
C ARG A 269 -5.93 3.06 16.76
N ILE A 270 -7.15 2.99 17.29
CA ILE A 270 -7.69 1.79 17.94
C ILE A 270 -8.90 1.38 17.10
N ILE A 271 -8.93 0.12 16.67
CA ILE A 271 -9.96 -0.42 15.81
C ILE A 271 -10.57 -1.63 16.50
N ALA A 272 -11.89 -1.64 16.63
CA ALA A 272 -12.66 -2.83 17.02
C ALA A 272 -13.42 -3.33 15.80
N ALA A 273 -13.32 -4.63 15.51
CA ALA A 273 -13.97 -5.25 14.37
C ALA A 273 -14.59 -6.59 14.72
N ILE A 274 -15.68 -6.90 14.04
CA ILE A 274 -16.31 -8.24 14.04
C ILE A 274 -16.27 -8.75 12.61
N LEU A 275 -15.62 -9.88 12.41
CA LEU A 275 -15.51 -10.51 11.11
C LEU A 275 -16.40 -11.75 11.06
N PHE A 276 -17.22 -11.83 10.03
CA PHE A 276 -18.05 -12.99 9.75
C PHE A 276 -17.51 -13.72 8.53
N ARG A 277 -17.40 -15.05 8.64
CA ARG A 277 -17.08 -15.93 7.52
C ARG A 277 -18.30 -16.80 7.23
N LEU A 278 -18.87 -16.64 6.05
CA LEU A 278 -19.99 -17.43 5.52
C LEU A 278 -19.49 -18.72 4.87
#